data_867697de34060fdbfdb5cc8c4b23e5dc
#
_entry.id   867697de34060fdbfdb5cc8c4b23e5dc
#
_cell.length_a   1.000
_cell.length_b   1.000
_cell.length_c   1.000
_cell.angle_alpha   90.00
_cell.angle_beta   90.00
_cell.angle_gamma   90.00
#
_symmetry.space_group_name_H-M   'P 1'
#
loop_
_entity.id
_entity.type
_entity.pdbx_description
1 polymer ?
#
loop_
_entity_poly.entity_id
_entity_poly.type
_entity_poly.pdbx_seq_one_letter_code
_entity_poly.pdbx_strand_id
1 'polypeptide(L)' 'MGKLNKCKKCGSEPILNINDSDRQNGYSIRWAFVECEKCKETGRVVSNIVFDLASDTTVESAIQKWNEDN' A
#
# COMPACT_ATOMS: atom_id res chain seq x y z
N MET A 1 2.47 12.92 -1.62
CA MET A 1 1.77 11.64 -1.39
C MET A 1 0.38 11.68 -1.97
N GLY A 2 -0.04 10.59 -2.56
CA GLY A 2 -1.40 10.49 -3.10
C GLY A 2 -2.44 10.40 -2.01
N LYS A 3 -3.60 10.98 -2.26
CA LYS A 3 -4.74 10.91 -1.36
C LYS A 3 -5.50 9.61 -1.60
N LEU A 4 -5.91 8.92 -0.53
CA LEU A 4 -6.70 7.70 -0.63
C LEU A 4 -8.17 8.04 -0.88
N ASN A 5 -8.74 7.40 -1.89
CA ASN A 5 -10.18 7.48 -2.12
C ASN A 5 -10.92 6.65 -1.07
N LYS A 6 -12.12 7.07 -0.72
CA LYS A 6 -12.95 6.31 0.20
C LYS A 6 -13.37 4.99 -0.44
N CYS A 7 -13.64 3.98 0.40
CA CYS A 7 -14.12 2.70 -0.10
C CYS A 7 -15.46 2.89 -0.82
N LYS A 8 -15.55 2.39 -2.06
CA LYS A 8 -16.76 2.54 -2.87
C LYS A 8 -17.95 1.73 -2.34
N LYS A 9 -17.68 0.71 -1.51
CA LYS A 9 -18.73 -0.15 -0.99
C LYS A 9 -19.39 0.41 0.26
N CYS A 10 -18.61 0.97 1.17
CA CYS A 10 -19.15 1.46 2.44
C CYS A 10 -18.88 2.94 2.69
N GLY A 11 -18.09 3.59 1.86
CA GLY A 11 -17.78 5.01 2.01
C GLY A 11 -16.86 5.36 3.17
N SER A 12 -16.33 4.37 3.87
CA SER A 12 -15.40 4.60 4.97
C SER A 12 -13.99 4.91 4.47
N GLU A 13 -13.22 5.60 5.29
CA GLU A 13 -11.83 5.87 4.95
C GLU A 13 -10.99 4.61 5.11
N PRO A 14 -10.18 4.27 4.09
CA PRO A 14 -9.32 3.09 4.16
C PRO A 14 -8.05 3.36 4.96
N ILE A 15 -7.35 2.28 5.31
CA ILE A 15 -6.09 2.33 6.02
C ILE A 15 -5.00 1.74 5.12
N LEU A 16 -3.85 2.40 5.08
CA LEU A 16 -2.68 1.92 4.36
C LEU A 16 -1.86 1.02 5.29
N ASN A 17 -1.63 -0.22 4.87
CA ASN A 17 -0.80 -1.18 5.59
C ASN A 17 0.54 -1.34 4.87
N ILE A 18 1.63 -1.23 5.62
CA ILE A 18 2.99 -1.35 5.09
C ILE A 18 3.74 -2.37 5.94
N ASN A 19 4.40 -3.32 5.28
CA ASN A 19 5.23 -4.32 5.93
C ASN A 19 6.59 -4.39 5.25
N ASP A 20 7.64 -4.55 6.05
CA ASP A 20 9.00 -4.69 5.56
C ASP A 20 9.61 -5.98 6.07
N SER A 21 10.33 -6.70 5.21
CA SER A 21 11.14 -7.83 5.66
C SER A 21 12.42 -7.31 6.32
N ASP A 22 13.13 -8.20 7.01
CA ASP A 22 14.43 -7.85 7.58
C ASP A 22 15.40 -7.49 6.44
N ARG A 23 16.22 -6.46 6.71
CA ARG A 23 17.19 -6.02 5.72
C ARG A 23 18.34 -7.02 5.61
N GLN A 24 18.58 -7.50 4.40
CA GLN A 24 19.64 -8.45 4.10
C GLN A 24 20.36 -8.02 2.83
N ASN A 25 21.69 -8.15 2.82
CA ASN A 25 22.53 -7.85 1.64
C ASN A 25 22.28 -6.45 1.08
N GLY A 26 21.96 -5.48 1.96
CA GLY A 26 21.76 -4.10 1.55
C GLY A 26 20.37 -3.79 0.99
N TYR A 27 19.45 -4.75 1.03
CA TYR A 27 18.08 -4.52 0.56
C TYR A 27 17.05 -5.16 1.50
N SER A 28 15.82 -4.71 1.40
CA SER A 28 14.69 -5.34 2.07
C SER A 28 13.53 -5.45 1.07
N ILE A 29 12.60 -6.33 1.36
CA ILE A 29 11.38 -6.44 0.57
C ILE A 29 10.28 -5.70 1.32
N ARG A 30 9.64 -4.75 0.66
CA ARG A 30 8.51 -4.02 1.20
C ARG A 30 7.26 -4.39 0.45
N TRP A 31 6.17 -4.62 1.17
CA TRP A 31 4.86 -4.77 0.56
C TRP A 31 3.87 -3.85 1.26
N ALA A 32 2.95 -3.32 0.47
CA ALA A 32 1.96 -2.38 0.95
C ALA A 32 0.61 -2.68 0.30
N PHE A 33 -0.45 -2.44 1.02
CA PHE A 33 -1.80 -2.55 0.50
C PHE A 33 -2.72 -1.63 1.30
N VAL A 34 -3.86 -1.30 0.70
CA VAL A 34 -4.87 -0.46 1.35
C VAL A 34 -6.07 -1.34 1.67
N GLU A 35 -6.60 -1.20 2.88
CA GLU A 35 -7.72 -2.02 3.31
C GLU A 35 -8.79 -1.16 3.96
N CYS A 36 -10.05 -1.54 3.79
CA CYS A 36 -11.16 -0.92 4.49
C CYS A 36 -11.54 -1.81 5.68
N GLU A 37 -11.39 -1.29 6.89
CA GLU A 37 -11.70 -2.05 8.11
C GLU A 37 -13.19 -2.36 8.23
N LYS A 38 -14.04 -1.47 7.76
CA LYS A 38 -15.47 -1.58 7.96
C LYS A 38 -16.09 -2.70 7.15
N CYS A 39 -15.76 -2.81 5.88
CA CYS A 39 -16.30 -3.86 5.00
C CYS A 39 -15.29 -4.95 4.68
N LYS A 40 -14.08 -4.87 5.23
CA LYS A 40 -13.00 -5.84 5.05
C LYS A 40 -12.51 -5.98 3.60
N GLU A 41 -12.80 -4.99 2.76
CA GLU A 41 -12.24 -4.95 1.41
C GLU A 41 -10.75 -4.67 1.47
N THR A 42 -9.98 -5.43 0.70
CA THR A 42 -8.53 -5.25 0.63
C THR A 42 -8.15 -4.91 -0.81
N GLY A 43 -7.33 -3.88 -0.96
CA GLY A 43 -6.78 -3.52 -2.26
C GLY A 43 -5.69 -4.49 -2.70
N ARG A 44 -5.18 -4.27 -3.92
CA ARG A 44 -4.12 -5.09 -4.46
C ARG A 44 -2.82 -4.88 -3.71
N VAL A 45 -2.13 -5.97 -3.37
CA VAL A 45 -0.84 -5.91 -2.69
C VAL A 45 0.25 -5.55 -3.69
N VAL A 46 1.08 -4.58 -3.33
CA VAL A 46 2.24 -4.18 -4.12
C VAL A 46 3.49 -4.54 -3.34
N SER A 47 4.43 -5.24 -3.96
CA SER A 47 5.70 -5.59 -3.33
C SER A 47 6.86 -5.16 -4.20
N ASN A 48 7.91 -4.66 -3.58
CA ASN A 48 9.13 -4.21 -4.28
C ASN A 48 10.35 -4.49 -3.42
N ILE A 49 11.50 -4.65 -4.09
CA ILE A 49 12.79 -4.71 -3.42
C ILE A 49 13.24 -3.27 -3.21
N VAL A 50 13.54 -2.91 -1.96
CA VAL A 50 13.93 -1.55 -1.59
C VAL A 50 15.41 -1.52 -1.21
N PHE A 51 16.22 -0.84 -2.03
CA PHE A 51 17.64 -0.63 -1.75
C PHE A 51 17.85 0.69 -1.01
N ASP A 52 17.07 1.70 -1.35
CA ASP A 52 17.15 3.04 -0.78
C ASP A 52 15.72 3.54 -0.51
N LEU A 53 15.45 3.89 0.73
CA LEU A 53 14.13 4.39 1.14
C LEU A 53 13.71 5.65 0.38
N ALA A 54 14.68 6.47 -0.04
CA ALA A 54 14.38 7.70 -0.77
C ALA A 54 13.80 7.44 -2.17
N SER A 55 14.09 6.27 -2.76
CA SER A 55 13.59 5.91 -4.08
C SER A 55 12.44 4.91 -4.06
N ASP A 56 11.91 4.63 -2.88
CA ASP A 56 10.83 3.65 -2.73
C ASP A 56 9.49 4.22 -3.23
N THR A 57 8.85 3.52 -4.18
CA THR A 57 7.55 3.89 -4.73
C THR A 57 6.45 2.91 -4.34
N THR A 58 6.73 1.96 -3.45
CA THR A 58 5.78 0.91 -3.07
C THR A 58 4.48 1.48 -2.51
N VAL A 59 4.60 2.43 -1.59
CA VAL A 59 3.44 3.06 -0.95
C VAL A 59 2.59 3.81 -1.98
N GLU A 60 3.22 4.60 -2.84
CA GLU A 60 2.51 5.34 -3.87
C GLU A 60 1.80 4.42 -4.86
N SER A 61 2.44 3.32 -5.22
CA SER A 61 1.85 2.31 -6.11
C SER A 61 0.64 1.65 -5.48
N ALA A 62 0.70 1.34 -4.18
CA ALA A 62 -0.43 0.75 -3.46
C ALA A 62 -1.61 1.72 -3.41
N ILE A 63 -1.35 2.99 -3.14
CA ILE A 63 -2.37 4.04 -3.12
C ILE A 63 -3.01 4.18 -4.50
N GLN A 64 -2.19 4.20 -5.54
CA GLN A 64 -2.68 4.32 -6.91
C GLN A 64 -3.61 3.16 -7.28
N LYS A 65 -3.22 1.93 -6.96
CA LYS A 65 -4.02 0.75 -7.27
C LYS A 65 -5.36 0.75 -6.53
N TRP A 66 -5.34 1.15 -5.27
CA TRP A 66 -6.59 1.30 -4.51
C TRP A 66 -7.50 2.34 -5.17
N ASN A 67 -6.95 3.49 -5.54
CA ASN A 67 -7.72 4.57 -6.14
C ASN A 67 -8.28 4.19 -7.52
N GLU A 68 -7.56 3.38 -8.28
CA GLU A 68 -8.07 2.88 -9.56
C GLU A 68 -9.30 1.98 -9.37
N ASP A 69 -9.34 1.23 -8.29
CA ASP A 69 -10.44 0.32 -7.98
C ASP A 69 -11.60 1.00 -7.23
N ASN A 70 -11.35 2.16 -6.68
CA ASN A 70 -12.32 2.93 -5.89
C ASN A 70 -12.43 4.37 -6.36
#